data_bbbc52740274169290f370545cb0c72a
#
_entry.id   bbbc52740274169290f370545cb0c72a
#
_cell.length_a   1.000
_cell.length_b   1.000
_cell.length_c   1.000
_cell.angle_alpha   90.00
_cell.angle_beta   90.00
_cell.angle_gamma   90.00
#
_symmetry.space_group_name_H-M   'P 1'
#
loop_
_entity.id
_entity.type
_entity.pdbx_description
1 polymer ?
#
loop_
_entity_poly.entity_id
_entity_poly.type
_entity_poly.pdbx_seq_one_letter_code
_entity_poly.pdbx_strand_id
1 'polypeptide(L)'
;MDSLHNQLYCMDCMELFPQLPDGCVSMILTDPPYGIRYQNNFTQCQHPYIAGDNGIDYERFARESYRILQDNAHAYFFTRFDCYPYHYDCLKQAGFSVKNCLVIEKGTIGGIGDLQGSYANNAEWLIFCQKGRRVFNHTTLLQNRKKEGTRFHAGRELSKKYKTRFPACWFGEEDPKATYNATWQKQHQIYHPTIKNAVFLSWLIQISSQPGELVFDSFMGTGSTAVAAILSGRHYLGAEISPVYYEMAQRRIAEVMHNDNQETQ
;
A
#
# COMPACT_ATOMS: atom_id res chain seq x y z
N MET A 1 -5.23 11.74 -20.43
CA MET A 1 -4.82 11.08 -19.17
C MET A 1 -6.02 10.79 -18.26
N ASP A 2 -7.09 11.55 -18.36
CA ASP A 2 -8.29 11.35 -17.50
C ASP A 2 -8.97 10.00 -17.68
N SER A 3 -8.76 9.32 -18.81
CA SER A 3 -9.30 7.97 -19.07
C SER A 3 -8.71 6.87 -18.17
N LEU A 4 -7.59 7.12 -17.50
CA LEU A 4 -6.96 6.17 -16.57
C LEU A 4 -7.40 6.40 -15.10
N HIS A 5 -8.07 7.51 -14.82
CA HIS A 5 -8.48 7.86 -13.46
C HIS A 5 -9.63 6.97 -12.98
N ASN A 6 -9.49 6.49 -11.75
CA ASN A 6 -10.48 5.67 -11.05
C ASN A 6 -10.83 4.39 -11.82
N GLN A 7 -9.81 3.73 -12.38
CA GLN A 7 -9.95 2.47 -13.11
C GLN A 7 -9.35 1.31 -12.30
N LEU A 8 -10.10 0.23 -12.25
CA LEU A 8 -9.65 -1.06 -11.74
C LEU A 8 -9.90 -2.12 -12.79
N TYR A 9 -8.87 -2.88 -13.13
CA TYR A 9 -8.92 -3.93 -14.15
C TYR A 9 -8.86 -5.32 -13.52
N CYS A 10 -9.75 -6.23 -13.97
CA CYS A 10 -9.69 -7.65 -13.59
C CYS A 10 -8.74 -8.37 -14.53
N MET A 11 -7.43 -8.29 -14.28
CA MET A 11 -6.39 -8.88 -15.11
C MET A 11 -5.05 -8.95 -14.41
N ASP A 12 -4.11 -9.69 -15.01
CA ASP A 12 -2.71 -9.67 -14.55
C ASP A 12 -2.10 -8.28 -14.80
N CYS A 13 -1.43 -7.73 -13.80
CA CYS A 13 -0.74 -6.44 -13.94
C CYS A 13 0.33 -6.48 -15.05
N MET A 14 0.94 -7.65 -15.31
CA MET A 14 1.93 -7.82 -16.37
C MET A 14 1.33 -7.72 -17.78
N GLU A 15 0.00 -7.88 -17.91
CA GLU A 15 -0.76 -7.63 -19.13
C GLU A 15 -1.26 -6.18 -19.21
N LEU A 16 -1.47 -5.53 -18.06
CA LEU A 16 -1.86 -4.11 -17.97
C LEU A 16 -0.68 -3.19 -18.32
N PHE A 17 0.52 -3.46 -17.80
CA PHE A 17 1.68 -2.59 -18.00
C PHE A 17 1.93 -2.15 -19.45
N PRO A 18 1.91 -3.04 -20.45
CA PRO A 18 2.12 -2.63 -21.84
C PRO A 18 1.07 -1.66 -22.40
N GLN A 19 -0.10 -1.58 -21.77
CA GLN A 19 -1.19 -0.68 -22.17
C GLN A 19 -1.06 0.72 -21.53
N LEU A 20 -0.16 0.88 -20.54
CA LEU A 20 0.06 2.12 -19.83
C LEU A 20 1.20 2.92 -20.46
N PRO A 21 0.99 4.24 -20.72
CA PRO A 21 2.05 5.13 -21.19
C PRO A 21 3.18 5.29 -20.18
N ASP A 22 4.35 5.67 -20.66
CA ASP A 22 5.46 6.06 -19.81
C ASP A 22 5.09 7.28 -18.96
N GLY A 23 5.46 7.26 -17.68
CA GLY A 23 5.23 8.38 -16.77
C GLY A 23 3.75 8.75 -16.58
N CYS A 24 2.83 7.81 -16.69
CA CYS A 24 1.40 8.09 -16.58
C CYS A 24 0.89 8.14 -15.12
N VAL A 25 1.63 7.61 -14.14
CA VAL A 25 1.21 7.56 -12.74
C VAL A 25 2.09 8.44 -11.84
N SER A 26 1.48 9.08 -10.86
CA SER A 26 2.17 10.05 -9.98
C SER A 26 2.75 9.41 -8.73
N MET A 27 2.27 8.22 -8.36
CA MET A 27 2.73 7.45 -7.20
C MET A 27 2.44 5.97 -7.41
N ILE A 28 3.34 5.11 -6.93
CA ILE A 28 3.10 3.67 -6.81
C ILE A 28 3.02 3.29 -5.33
N LEU A 29 1.99 2.51 -4.97
CA LEU A 29 1.82 1.95 -3.64
C LEU A 29 1.22 0.55 -3.80
N THR A 30 2.02 -0.51 -3.60
CA THR A 30 1.63 -1.85 -4.02
C THR A 30 2.23 -2.95 -3.15
N ASP A 31 1.50 -4.08 -3.04
CA ASP A 31 1.89 -5.26 -2.26
C ASP A 31 2.03 -6.49 -3.18
N PRO A 32 3.20 -6.66 -3.84
CA PRO A 32 3.41 -7.75 -4.78
C PRO A 32 3.43 -9.11 -4.07
N PRO A 33 3.00 -10.20 -4.74
CA PRO A 33 3.08 -11.55 -4.19
C PRO A 33 4.56 -11.96 -4.00
N TYR A 34 4.84 -12.60 -2.86
CA TYR A 34 6.22 -12.95 -2.46
C TYR A 34 6.67 -14.34 -2.91
N GLY A 35 5.83 -15.09 -3.62
CA GLY A 35 6.15 -16.43 -4.13
C GLY A 35 6.25 -17.53 -3.07
N ILE A 36 5.66 -17.32 -1.91
CA ILE A 36 5.81 -18.21 -0.75
C ILE A 36 4.78 -19.34 -0.66
N ARG A 37 3.87 -19.47 -1.62
CA ARG A 37 2.76 -20.44 -1.60
C ARG A 37 2.07 -20.48 -0.23
N TYR A 38 1.60 -19.32 0.25
CA TYR A 38 1.02 -19.21 1.58
C TYR A 38 -0.15 -20.17 1.76
N GLN A 39 0.02 -21.17 2.61
CA GLN A 39 -1.04 -22.07 3.06
C GLN A 39 -1.33 -21.78 4.53
N ASN A 40 -2.54 -21.33 4.83
CA ASN A 40 -2.98 -21.22 6.20
C ASN A 40 -3.54 -22.56 6.68
N ASN A 41 -2.71 -23.34 7.36
CA ASN A 41 -3.11 -24.66 7.90
C ASN A 41 -3.92 -24.58 9.21
N PHE A 42 -4.16 -23.39 9.75
CA PHE A 42 -4.72 -23.19 11.09
C PHE A 42 -6.16 -22.66 11.13
N THR A 43 -6.76 -22.32 10.01
CA THR A 43 -8.16 -21.88 9.96
C THR A 43 -9.05 -22.96 9.36
N GLN A 44 -10.26 -23.13 9.91
CA GLN A 44 -11.28 -24.03 9.36
C GLN A 44 -11.78 -23.60 7.96
N CYS A 45 -11.45 -22.40 7.53
CA CYS A 45 -11.68 -21.92 6.18
C CYS A 45 -10.38 -22.10 5.37
N GLN A 46 -10.37 -23.03 4.43
CA GLN A 46 -9.34 -23.10 3.41
C GLN A 46 -9.46 -21.84 2.55
N HIS A 47 -8.52 -20.90 2.70
CA HIS A 47 -8.43 -19.80 1.77
C HIS A 47 -7.99 -20.36 0.41
N PRO A 48 -8.66 -19.99 -0.70
CA PRO A 48 -8.16 -20.33 -2.02
C PRO A 48 -6.73 -19.78 -2.16
N TYR A 49 -5.90 -20.50 -2.92
CA TYR A 49 -4.58 -20.01 -3.28
C TYR A 49 -4.68 -18.56 -3.74
N ILE A 50 -3.83 -17.70 -3.21
CA ILE A 50 -3.71 -16.33 -3.73
C ILE A 50 -3.27 -16.47 -5.18
N ALA A 51 -4.11 -16.08 -6.12
CA ALA A 51 -3.79 -16.13 -7.53
C ALA A 51 -2.53 -15.29 -7.78
N GLY A 52 -1.52 -15.88 -8.43
CA GLY A 52 -0.23 -15.23 -8.63
C GLY A 52 0.84 -15.49 -7.55
N ASP A 53 0.55 -16.22 -6.46
CA ASP A 53 1.54 -16.52 -5.40
C ASP A 53 2.65 -17.52 -5.83
N ASN A 54 2.66 -17.96 -7.08
CA ASN A 54 3.77 -18.73 -7.67
C ASN A 54 5.03 -17.87 -7.94
N GLY A 55 4.99 -16.60 -7.56
CA GLY A 55 6.00 -15.60 -7.85
C GLY A 55 5.76 -14.87 -9.18
N ILE A 56 6.17 -13.63 -9.20
CA ILE A 56 6.18 -12.81 -10.42
C ILE A 56 7.63 -12.68 -10.91
N ASP A 57 7.80 -12.36 -12.18
CA ASP A 57 9.07 -11.83 -12.69
C ASP A 57 9.29 -10.43 -12.08
N TYR A 58 9.89 -10.40 -10.88
CA TYR A 58 10.04 -9.17 -10.13
C TYR A 58 10.98 -8.17 -10.82
N GLU A 59 11.94 -8.65 -11.63
CA GLU A 59 12.82 -7.78 -12.40
C GLU A 59 12.03 -7.03 -13.49
N ARG A 60 11.19 -7.74 -14.25
CA ARG A 60 10.32 -7.14 -15.25
C ARG A 60 9.30 -6.21 -14.58
N PHE A 61 8.69 -6.64 -13.48
CA PHE A 61 7.76 -5.83 -12.69
C PHE A 61 8.39 -4.52 -12.22
N ALA A 62 9.62 -4.56 -11.69
CA ALA A 62 10.34 -3.37 -11.26
C ALA A 62 10.64 -2.41 -12.42
N ARG A 63 11.07 -2.93 -13.58
CA ARG A 63 11.30 -2.11 -14.79
C ARG A 63 10.03 -1.44 -15.29
N GLU A 64 8.92 -2.17 -15.39
CA GLU A 64 7.65 -1.62 -15.81
C GLU A 64 7.12 -0.58 -14.81
N SER A 65 7.22 -0.85 -13.51
CA SER A 65 6.87 0.11 -12.47
C SER A 65 7.68 1.40 -12.58
N TYR A 66 8.98 1.29 -12.86
CA TYR A 66 9.83 2.47 -13.09
C TYR A 66 9.42 3.23 -14.35
N ARG A 67 9.07 2.53 -15.43
CA ARG A 67 8.67 3.13 -16.70
C ARG A 67 7.41 3.98 -16.56
N ILE A 68 6.36 3.42 -15.95
CA ILE A 68 5.06 4.10 -15.84
C ILE A 68 5.04 5.21 -14.78
N LEU A 69 5.98 5.20 -13.83
CA LEU A 69 6.07 6.25 -12.81
C LEU A 69 6.61 7.55 -13.40
N GLN A 70 6.00 8.67 -13.07
CA GLN A 70 6.46 10.01 -13.44
C GLN A 70 7.84 10.30 -12.85
N ASP A 71 8.59 11.20 -13.49
CA ASP A 71 9.79 11.76 -12.89
C ASP A 71 9.44 12.58 -11.64
N ASN A 72 10.34 12.59 -10.68
CA ASN A 72 10.17 13.24 -9.38
C ASN A 72 8.96 12.71 -8.60
N ALA A 73 8.81 11.38 -8.57
CA ALA A 73 7.72 10.68 -7.91
C ALA A 73 8.22 9.65 -6.89
N HIS A 74 7.33 9.26 -5.99
CA HIS A 74 7.57 8.25 -4.95
C HIS A 74 6.95 6.91 -5.32
N ALA A 75 7.62 5.83 -4.89
CA ALA A 75 7.10 4.47 -5.00
C ALA A 75 7.31 3.69 -3.69
N TYR A 76 6.32 2.90 -3.33
CA TYR A 76 6.29 2.07 -2.14
C TYR A 76 5.94 0.65 -2.51
N PHE A 77 6.81 -0.29 -2.14
CA PHE A 77 6.65 -1.71 -2.42
C PHE A 77 6.68 -2.49 -1.11
N PHE A 78 5.57 -3.12 -0.75
CA PHE A 78 5.58 -4.03 0.38
C PHE A 78 6.52 -5.20 0.11
N THR A 79 7.11 -5.73 1.16
CA THR A 79 8.05 -6.84 1.08
C THR A 79 8.11 -7.60 2.40
N ARG A 80 8.84 -8.72 2.40
CA ARG A 80 9.21 -9.49 3.59
C ARG A 80 10.70 -9.41 3.82
N PHE A 81 11.14 -9.70 5.05
CA PHE A 81 12.56 -9.66 5.43
C PHE A 81 13.44 -10.57 4.59
N ASP A 82 12.93 -11.76 4.20
CA ASP A 82 13.62 -12.76 3.39
C ASP A 82 13.60 -12.46 1.88
N CYS A 83 12.61 -11.72 1.40
CA CYS A 83 12.51 -11.24 0.01
C CYS A 83 13.20 -9.89 -0.21
N TYR A 84 13.39 -9.13 0.85
CA TYR A 84 13.91 -7.75 0.78
C TYR A 84 15.22 -7.62 -0.03
N PRO A 85 16.25 -8.49 0.15
CA PRO A 85 17.49 -8.32 -0.60
C PRO A 85 17.29 -8.41 -2.11
N TYR A 86 16.52 -9.39 -2.58
CA TYR A 86 16.21 -9.56 -3.99
C TYR A 86 15.37 -8.41 -4.54
N HIS A 87 14.30 -8.02 -3.85
CA HIS A 87 13.44 -6.89 -4.25
C HIS A 87 14.23 -5.57 -4.31
N TYR A 88 15.10 -5.34 -3.32
CA TYR A 88 15.99 -4.17 -3.29
C TYR A 88 16.88 -4.11 -4.54
N ASP A 89 17.51 -5.21 -4.90
CA ASP A 89 18.42 -5.27 -6.04
C ASP A 89 17.66 -5.07 -7.37
N CYS A 90 16.50 -5.71 -7.55
CA CYS A 90 15.66 -5.53 -8.74
C CYS A 90 15.21 -4.06 -8.89
N LEU A 91 14.76 -3.42 -7.81
CA LEU A 91 14.34 -2.02 -7.84
C LEU A 91 15.50 -1.07 -8.19
N LYS A 92 16.69 -1.32 -7.64
CA LYS A 92 17.88 -0.54 -8.00
C LYS A 92 18.27 -0.73 -9.47
N GLN A 93 18.26 -1.97 -9.97
CA GLN A 93 18.58 -2.26 -11.37
C GLN A 93 17.56 -1.65 -12.34
N ALA A 94 16.30 -1.55 -11.95
CA ALA A 94 15.27 -0.87 -12.72
C ALA A 94 15.45 0.66 -12.79
N GLY A 95 16.32 1.25 -11.94
CA GLY A 95 16.63 2.68 -11.93
C GLY A 95 16.10 3.45 -10.72
N PHE A 96 15.37 2.80 -9.82
CA PHE A 96 14.89 3.46 -8.60
C PHE A 96 16.03 3.87 -7.67
N SER A 97 15.91 5.06 -7.08
CA SER A 97 16.70 5.45 -5.92
C SER A 97 16.05 4.92 -4.65
N VAL A 98 16.47 3.73 -4.21
CA VAL A 98 15.96 3.12 -2.96
C VAL A 98 16.49 3.94 -1.77
N LYS A 99 15.60 4.44 -0.92
CA LYS A 99 15.91 5.37 0.17
C LYS A 99 15.86 4.74 1.54
N ASN A 100 14.79 4.02 1.85
CA ASN A 100 14.55 3.44 3.15
C ASN A 100 13.78 2.12 3.04
N CYS A 101 13.88 1.30 4.08
CA CYS A 101 12.88 0.31 4.41
C CYS A 101 12.07 0.83 5.60
N LEU A 102 10.76 0.98 5.44
CA LEU A 102 9.85 1.33 6.52
C LEU A 102 9.43 0.04 7.21
N VAL A 103 9.35 0.08 8.53
CA VAL A 103 8.84 -1.02 9.35
C VAL A 103 7.50 -0.60 9.94
N ILE A 104 6.48 -1.43 9.71
CA ILE A 104 5.11 -1.20 10.17
C ILE A 104 4.81 -2.23 11.25
N GLU A 105 4.63 -1.78 12.48
CA GLU A 105 4.21 -2.64 13.57
C GLU A 105 2.73 -3.02 13.44
N LYS A 106 2.42 -4.31 13.62
CA LYS A 106 1.06 -4.85 13.51
C LYS A 106 0.30 -4.90 14.84
N GLY A 107 0.89 -4.43 15.93
CA GLY A 107 0.34 -4.53 17.28
C GLY A 107 0.84 -5.78 18.04
N THR A 108 0.27 -6.03 19.21
CA THR A 108 0.78 -7.00 20.17
C THR A 108 0.40 -8.47 19.90
N ILE A 109 -0.46 -8.72 18.94
CA ILE A 109 -0.88 -10.10 18.61
C ILE A 109 0.10 -10.65 17.59
N GLY A 110 1.07 -11.39 18.05
CA GLY A 110 2.02 -12.10 17.21
C GLY A 110 1.33 -13.05 16.23
N GLY A 111 1.92 -13.20 15.05
CA GLY A 111 1.45 -14.13 14.03
C GLY A 111 1.43 -15.59 14.54
N ILE A 112 0.59 -16.40 13.90
CA ILE A 112 0.57 -17.84 14.12
C ILE A 112 1.85 -18.43 13.51
N GLY A 113 2.57 -19.25 14.26
CA GLY A 113 3.80 -19.88 13.79
C GLY A 113 4.34 -20.89 14.81
N ASP A 114 5.58 -21.28 14.66
CA ASP A 114 6.28 -22.10 15.64
C ASP A 114 6.49 -21.30 16.95
N LEU A 115 5.67 -21.60 17.95
CA LEU A 115 5.68 -20.90 19.23
C LEU A 115 6.91 -21.23 20.11
N GLN A 116 7.70 -22.24 19.75
CA GLN A 116 8.82 -22.71 20.54
C GLN A 116 10.18 -22.41 19.90
N GLY A 117 10.24 -22.30 18.55
CA GLY A 117 11.50 -22.19 17.81
C GLY A 117 11.65 -20.91 16.98
N SER A 118 10.66 -20.02 16.94
CA SER A 118 10.77 -18.77 16.18
C SER A 118 10.08 -17.58 16.85
N TYR A 119 10.56 -16.38 16.51
CA TYR A 119 9.87 -15.15 16.91
C TYR A 119 8.61 -14.94 16.07
N ALA A 120 7.55 -14.43 16.69
CA ALA A 120 6.36 -14.02 15.99
C ALA A 120 6.66 -12.84 15.04
N ASN A 121 6.25 -12.96 13.78
CA ASN A 121 6.38 -11.87 12.81
C ASN A 121 5.32 -10.79 13.10
N ASN A 122 5.76 -9.73 13.77
CA ASN A 122 4.91 -8.62 14.23
C ASN A 122 5.08 -7.36 13.38
N ALA A 123 5.76 -7.43 12.25
CA ALA A 123 6.03 -6.28 11.40
C ALA A 123 5.78 -6.59 9.92
N GLU A 124 5.41 -5.56 9.18
CA GLU A 124 5.46 -5.52 7.72
C GLU A 124 6.60 -4.59 7.29
N TRP A 125 7.18 -4.90 6.15
CA TRP A 125 8.28 -4.14 5.58
C TRP A 125 7.82 -3.48 4.29
N LEU A 126 8.27 -2.24 4.08
CA LEU A 126 7.88 -1.44 2.93
C LEU A 126 9.11 -0.72 2.36
N ILE A 127 9.50 -1.06 1.15
CA ILE A 127 10.61 -0.41 0.47
C ILE A 127 10.14 0.93 -0.08
N PHE A 128 10.78 2.01 0.36
CA PHE A 128 10.55 3.36 -0.16
C PHE A 128 11.56 3.74 -1.20
N CYS A 129 11.08 4.10 -2.38
CA CYS A 129 11.86 4.46 -3.55
C CYS A 129 11.47 5.82 -4.13
N GLN A 130 12.37 6.39 -4.93
CA GLN A 130 12.11 7.59 -5.74
C GLN A 130 12.60 7.37 -7.17
N LYS A 131 11.85 7.91 -8.12
CA LYS A 131 12.32 8.23 -9.47
C LYS A 131 12.58 9.74 -9.50
N GLY A 132 13.84 10.16 -9.69
CA GLY A 132 14.22 11.56 -9.50
C GLY A 132 14.15 12.02 -8.04
N ARG A 133 13.70 13.25 -7.80
CA ARG A 133 13.61 13.83 -6.46
C ARG A 133 12.25 14.49 -6.22
N ARG A 134 11.43 13.88 -5.38
CA ARG A 134 10.20 14.48 -4.85
C ARG A 134 10.38 14.81 -3.36
N VAL A 135 9.83 15.95 -2.94
CA VAL A 135 9.82 16.35 -1.53
C VAL A 135 8.50 15.93 -0.90
N PHE A 136 8.54 15.41 0.32
CA PHE A 136 7.34 15.07 1.07
C PHE A 136 6.47 16.30 1.37
N ASN A 137 5.16 16.12 1.38
CA ASN A 137 4.18 17.15 1.75
C ASN A 137 4.13 17.31 3.27
N HIS A 138 5.10 18.02 3.84
CA HIS A 138 5.19 18.18 5.30
C HIS A 138 4.07 19.02 5.92
N THR A 139 3.53 19.98 5.19
CA THR A 139 2.60 20.99 5.72
C THR A 139 1.25 20.40 6.09
N THR A 140 0.69 19.56 5.24
CA THR A 140 -0.64 18.96 5.44
C THR A 140 -0.67 18.04 6.66
N LEU A 141 0.38 17.28 6.88
CA LEU A 141 0.45 16.30 7.97
C LEU A 141 0.71 16.92 9.34
N LEU A 142 1.49 18.00 9.42
CA LEU A 142 1.71 18.70 10.67
C LEU A 142 0.46 19.42 11.17
N GLN A 143 -0.42 19.86 10.26
CA GLN A 143 -1.70 20.48 10.62
C GLN A 143 -2.70 19.44 11.13
N ASN A 144 -2.78 18.26 10.51
CA ASN A 144 -3.68 17.19 10.93
C ASN A 144 -3.24 16.54 12.24
N ARG A 145 -1.95 16.44 12.52
CA ARG A 145 -1.40 15.92 13.78
C ARG A 145 -1.86 16.67 15.02
N LYS A 146 -2.04 17.98 14.95
CA LYS A 146 -2.55 18.77 16.08
C LYS A 146 -4.01 18.52 16.37
N LYS A 147 -4.79 18.03 15.40
CA LYS A 147 -6.23 17.78 15.53
C LYS A 147 -6.58 16.37 16.00
N GLU A 148 -5.76 15.37 15.67
CA GLU A 148 -6.15 13.95 15.79
C GLU A 148 -5.42 13.19 16.92
N GLY A 149 -4.54 13.83 17.69
CA GLY A 149 -3.87 13.18 18.82
C GLY A 149 -2.96 11.99 18.47
N THR A 150 -2.68 11.79 17.17
CA THR A 150 -1.85 10.69 16.71
C THR A 150 -0.43 10.79 17.27
N ARG A 151 -0.05 9.83 18.09
CA ARG A 151 1.30 9.67 18.63
C ARG A 151 2.26 9.15 17.55
N PHE A 152 2.56 9.96 16.54
CA PHE A 152 3.86 9.82 15.95
C PHE A 152 4.88 10.23 17.04
N HIS A 153 5.66 9.32 17.53
CA HIS A 153 6.91 9.68 18.16
C HIS A 153 7.80 10.31 17.08
N ALA A 154 7.46 11.52 16.66
CA ALA A 154 8.40 12.41 16.03
C ALA A 154 9.54 12.51 17.04
N GLY A 155 10.65 11.84 16.74
CA GLY A 155 11.84 11.97 17.53
C GLY A 155 12.04 13.45 17.83
N ARG A 156 12.50 13.76 19.04
CA ARG A 156 12.78 15.07 19.63
C ARG A 156 12.72 16.20 18.61
N GLU A 157 11.99 17.28 18.90
CA GLU A 157 12.08 18.53 18.16
C GLU A 157 13.55 18.85 17.87
N LEU A 158 14.02 18.37 16.73
CA LEU A 158 15.32 18.77 16.23
C LEU A 158 15.19 20.25 15.93
N SER A 159 16.02 21.03 16.55
CA SER A 159 16.11 22.49 16.53
C SER A 159 15.51 23.14 15.26
N LYS A 160 14.97 24.35 15.36
CA LYS A 160 14.37 25.17 14.28
C LYS A 160 15.14 25.17 12.93
N LYS A 161 16.36 24.67 12.91
CA LYS A 161 17.23 24.59 11.74
C LYS A 161 17.01 23.31 10.90
N TYR A 162 16.46 22.23 11.46
CA TYR A 162 16.24 20.97 10.75
C TYR A 162 14.75 20.68 10.69
N LYS A 163 14.21 20.69 9.47
CA LYS A 163 12.83 20.23 9.20
C LYS A 163 12.65 18.81 9.73
N THR A 164 11.55 18.56 10.40
CA THR A 164 11.20 17.26 10.99
C THR A 164 11.30 16.18 9.92
N ARG A 165 12.05 15.12 10.18
CA ARG A 165 12.09 13.91 9.35
C ARG A 165 10.98 12.96 9.80
N PHE A 166 10.33 12.31 8.85
CA PHE A 166 9.44 11.21 9.17
C PHE A 166 10.26 10.00 9.63
N PRO A 167 9.89 9.31 10.72
CA PRO A 167 10.57 8.10 11.13
C PRO A 167 10.32 6.98 10.10
N ALA A 168 11.31 6.11 9.92
CA ALA A 168 11.18 4.91 9.09
C ALA A 168 10.44 3.76 9.82
N CYS A 169 9.82 4.03 10.95
CA CYS A 169 9.00 3.09 11.71
C CYS A 169 7.62 3.68 11.92
N TRP A 170 6.59 2.88 11.65
CA TRP A 170 5.21 3.16 12.00
C TRP A 170 4.83 2.29 13.20
N PHE A 171 4.52 2.93 14.32
CA PHE A 171 3.92 2.27 15.46
C PHE A 171 2.41 2.51 15.37
N GLY A 172 1.67 1.45 15.06
CA GLY A 172 0.21 1.52 14.99
C GLY A 172 -0.32 1.92 16.37
N GLU A 173 -1.10 2.98 16.45
CA GLU A 173 -2.03 3.11 17.55
C GLU A 173 -3.17 2.12 17.34
N GLU A 174 -3.84 1.72 18.42
CA GLU A 174 -5.13 1.05 18.34
C GLU A 174 -6.09 1.94 17.53
N ASP A 175 -6.07 1.77 16.23
CA ASP A 175 -6.87 2.59 15.32
C ASP A 175 -8.30 2.07 15.36
N PRO A 176 -9.28 2.88 15.78
CA PRO A 176 -10.69 2.51 15.70
C PRO A 176 -11.11 2.11 14.29
N LYS A 177 -10.39 2.58 13.25
CA LYS A 177 -10.63 2.25 11.85
C LYS A 177 -9.92 0.96 11.39
N ALA A 178 -8.89 0.47 12.08
CA ALA A 178 -8.44 -0.92 11.91
C ALA A 178 -9.55 -1.90 12.29
N THR A 179 -10.35 -1.53 13.29
CA THR A 179 -11.62 -2.18 13.65
C THR A 179 -12.62 -2.13 12.49
N TYR A 180 -12.63 -1.08 11.68
CA TYR A 180 -13.52 -0.96 10.52
C TYR A 180 -13.23 -2.04 9.47
N ASN A 181 -11.96 -2.30 9.13
CA ASN A 181 -11.61 -3.38 8.21
C ASN A 181 -12.01 -4.75 8.75
N ALA A 182 -11.76 -5.02 10.03
CA ALA A 182 -12.17 -6.26 10.69
C ALA A 182 -13.70 -6.38 10.80
N THR A 183 -14.39 -5.28 11.11
CA THR A 183 -15.85 -5.22 11.18
C THR A 183 -16.48 -5.41 9.81
N TRP A 184 -15.94 -4.74 8.78
CA TRP A 184 -16.41 -4.87 7.41
C TRP A 184 -16.22 -6.31 6.89
N GLN A 185 -15.06 -6.93 7.12
CA GLN A 185 -14.82 -8.35 6.80
C GLN A 185 -15.86 -9.26 7.48
N LYS A 186 -16.12 -9.05 8.76
CA LYS A 186 -17.08 -9.84 9.53
C LYS A 186 -18.51 -9.66 9.02
N GLN A 187 -18.91 -8.43 8.69
CA GLN A 187 -20.26 -8.14 8.16
C GLN A 187 -20.50 -8.75 6.78
N HIS A 188 -19.45 -8.79 5.92
CA HIS A 188 -19.57 -9.32 4.56
C HIS A 188 -19.12 -10.78 4.45
N GLN A 189 -18.77 -11.42 5.56
CA GLN A 189 -18.27 -12.80 5.63
C GLN A 189 -17.05 -13.05 4.71
N ILE A 190 -16.24 -12.02 4.51
CA ILE A 190 -15.10 -12.01 3.61
C ILE A 190 -13.82 -11.92 4.44
N TYR A 191 -13.04 -12.99 4.42
CA TYR A 191 -11.75 -13.05 5.12
C TYR A 191 -10.62 -12.94 4.10
N HIS A 192 -10.03 -11.76 3.98
CA HIS A 192 -8.77 -11.60 3.24
C HIS A 192 -7.60 -11.57 4.23
N PRO A 193 -6.57 -12.40 4.04
CA PRO A 193 -5.50 -12.56 5.03
C PRO A 193 -4.62 -11.33 5.20
N THR A 194 -4.62 -10.40 4.24
CA THR A 194 -3.66 -9.29 4.19
C THR A 194 -4.29 -7.93 3.86
N ILE A 195 -5.48 -7.60 4.42
CA ILE A 195 -6.04 -6.25 4.24
C ILE A 195 -5.14 -5.23 4.91
N LYS A 196 -4.63 -4.30 4.12
CA LYS A 196 -3.79 -3.20 4.62
C LYS A 196 -4.63 -2.13 5.32
N ASN A 197 -4.05 -1.50 6.34
CA ASN A 197 -4.69 -0.42 7.07
C ASN A 197 -4.84 0.82 6.16
N ALA A 198 -6.09 1.19 5.84
CA ALA A 198 -6.38 2.30 4.94
C ALA A 198 -5.88 3.66 5.48
N VAL A 199 -5.82 3.85 6.80
CA VAL A 199 -5.30 5.08 7.42
C VAL A 199 -3.80 5.21 7.16
N PHE A 200 -3.06 4.12 7.34
CA PHE A 200 -1.63 4.10 7.02
C PHE A 200 -1.38 4.35 5.53
N LEU A 201 -2.14 3.70 4.65
CA LEU A 201 -2.02 3.93 3.20
C LEU A 201 -2.37 5.37 2.82
N SER A 202 -3.46 5.93 3.39
CA SER A 202 -3.83 7.34 3.19
C SER A 202 -2.72 8.30 3.63
N TRP A 203 -2.06 7.99 4.75
CA TRP A 203 -0.93 8.79 5.20
C TRP A 203 0.23 8.78 4.19
N LEU A 204 0.63 7.60 3.67
CA LEU A 204 1.66 7.50 2.63
C LEU A 204 1.28 8.27 1.37
N ILE A 205 0.01 8.15 0.94
CA ILE A 205 -0.52 8.84 -0.23
C ILE A 205 -0.45 10.37 -0.04
N GLN A 206 -0.90 10.87 1.12
CA GLN A 206 -0.90 12.31 1.40
C GLN A 206 0.49 12.93 1.46
N ILE A 207 1.48 12.23 2.02
CA ILE A 207 2.86 12.75 2.07
C ILE A 207 3.59 12.69 0.73
N SER A 208 3.15 11.83 -0.17
CA SER A 208 3.87 11.51 -1.41
C SER A 208 3.18 11.96 -2.69
N SER A 209 1.95 12.45 -2.61
CA SER A 209 1.17 12.91 -3.75
C SER A 209 0.39 14.19 -3.44
N GLN A 210 -0.05 14.90 -4.49
CA GLN A 210 -0.95 16.03 -4.39
C GLN A 210 -2.41 15.59 -4.63
N PRO A 211 -3.43 16.33 -4.12
CA PRO A 211 -4.82 16.10 -4.52
C PRO A 211 -4.97 16.08 -6.05
N GLY A 212 -5.79 15.14 -6.56
CA GLY A 212 -5.99 14.93 -7.99
C GLY A 212 -4.91 14.13 -8.70
N GLU A 213 -3.79 13.79 -8.06
CA GLU A 213 -2.76 12.92 -8.64
C GLU A 213 -3.20 11.45 -8.66
N LEU A 214 -2.61 10.66 -9.57
CA LEU A 214 -2.94 9.25 -9.83
C LEU A 214 -2.03 8.31 -9.04
N VAL A 215 -2.63 7.49 -8.17
CA VAL A 215 -1.96 6.44 -7.39
C VAL A 215 -2.19 5.09 -8.07
N PHE A 216 -1.11 4.34 -8.30
CA PHE A 216 -1.16 3.04 -8.95
C PHE A 216 -0.87 1.91 -7.98
N ASP A 217 -1.70 0.85 -8.06
CA ASP A 217 -1.49 -0.42 -7.35
C ASP A 217 -1.61 -1.59 -8.32
N SER A 218 -0.52 -2.32 -8.53
CA SER A 218 -0.44 -3.47 -9.44
C SER A 218 -1.18 -4.70 -8.91
N PHE A 219 -1.41 -4.77 -7.59
CA PHE A 219 -2.00 -5.90 -6.87
C PHE A 219 -3.05 -5.39 -5.90
N MET A 220 -4.14 -4.85 -6.47
CA MET A 220 -5.15 -4.08 -5.75
C MET A 220 -5.83 -4.86 -4.62
N GLY A 221 -5.89 -6.20 -4.73
CA GLY A 221 -6.55 -7.05 -3.74
C GLY A 221 -8.01 -6.63 -3.53
N THR A 222 -8.36 -6.39 -2.28
CA THR A 222 -9.70 -5.91 -1.90
C THR A 222 -9.86 -4.39 -1.97
N GLY A 223 -8.98 -3.65 -2.65
CA GLY A 223 -9.14 -2.23 -2.93
C GLY A 223 -8.67 -1.27 -1.84
N SER A 224 -7.81 -1.69 -0.91
CA SER A 224 -7.39 -0.80 0.20
C SER A 224 -6.65 0.44 -0.28
N THR A 225 -5.81 0.32 -1.30
CA THR A 225 -5.10 1.46 -1.91
C THR A 225 -6.06 2.40 -2.63
N ALA A 226 -7.05 1.87 -3.38
CA ALA A 226 -8.05 2.69 -4.06
C ALA A 226 -8.91 3.48 -3.05
N VAL A 227 -9.39 2.82 -2.00
CA VAL A 227 -10.13 3.46 -0.90
C VAL A 227 -9.29 4.58 -0.26
N ALA A 228 -8.01 4.29 0.05
CA ALA A 228 -7.12 5.28 0.63
C ALA A 228 -6.86 6.47 -0.30
N ALA A 229 -6.77 6.24 -1.61
CA ALA A 229 -6.62 7.30 -2.62
C ALA A 229 -7.86 8.20 -2.66
N ILE A 230 -9.06 7.63 -2.74
CA ILE A 230 -10.34 8.37 -2.75
C ILE A 230 -10.47 9.24 -1.49
N LEU A 231 -10.32 8.64 -0.30
CA LEU A 231 -10.40 9.35 0.99
C LEU A 231 -9.34 10.46 1.15
N SER A 232 -8.29 10.41 0.34
CA SER A 232 -7.25 11.42 0.31
C SER A 232 -7.42 12.44 -0.82
N GLY A 233 -8.50 12.37 -1.62
CA GLY A 233 -8.73 13.24 -2.77
C GLY A 233 -7.81 12.98 -3.95
N ARG A 234 -7.36 11.73 -4.12
CA ARG A 234 -6.53 11.27 -5.23
C ARG A 234 -7.32 10.31 -6.12
N HIS A 235 -6.85 10.17 -7.36
CA HIS A 235 -7.33 9.12 -8.25
C HIS A 235 -6.57 7.83 -8.04
N TYR A 236 -7.19 6.70 -8.38
CA TYR A 236 -6.57 5.39 -8.35
C TYR A 236 -6.54 4.74 -9.74
N LEU A 237 -5.58 3.87 -9.94
CA LEU A 237 -5.46 2.97 -11.07
C LEU A 237 -4.89 1.65 -10.56
N GLY A 238 -5.40 0.51 -11.00
CA GLY A 238 -4.81 -0.76 -10.60
C GLY A 238 -5.35 -1.97 -11.31
N ALA A 239 -4.73 -3.11 -10.97
CA ALA A 239 -5.11 -4.43 -11.44
C ALA A 239 -5.33 -5.39 -10.26
N GLU A 240 -6.24 -6.33 -10.45
CA GLU A 240 -6.44 -7.47 -9.57
C GLU A 240 -6.75 -8.70 -10.44
N ILE A 241 -5.95 -9.75 -10.29
CA ILE A 241 -6.08 -10.95 -11.13
C ILE A 241 -7.24 -11.86 -10.68
N SER A 242 -7.60 -11.81 -9.38
CA SER A 242 -8.70 -12.60 -8.83
C SER A 242 -10.04 -11.91 -9.06
N PRO A 243 -10.98 -12.49 -9.83
CA PRO A 243 -12.31 -11.91 -10.01
C PRO A 243 -13.04 -11.69 -8.67
N VAL A 244 -12.83 -12.57 -7.70
CA VAL A 244 -13.46 -12.47 -6.38
C VAL A 244 -12.96 -11.23 -5.63
N TYR A 245 -11.64 -10.99 -5.59
CA TYR A 245 -11.09 -9.80 -4.94
C TYR A 245 -11.39 -8.52 -5.73
N TYR A 246 -11.41 -8.61 -7.05
CA TYR A 246 -11.84 -7.51 -7.91
C TYR A 246 -13.27 -7.05 -7.59
N GLU A 247 -14.23 -7.98 -7.51
CA GLU A 247 -15.62 -7.64 -7.13
C GLU A 247 -15.72 -7.04 -5.73
N MET A 248 -14.91 -7.55 -4.78
CA MET A 248 -14.84 -6.99 -3.43
C MET A 248 -14.30 -5.56 -3.46
N ALA A 249 -13.24 -5.32 -4.21
CA ALA A 249 -12.67 -3.99 -4.36
C ALA A 249 -13.68 -3.01 -4.96
N GLN A 250 -14.40 -3.42 -6.01
CA GLN A 250 -15.44 -2.58 -6.63
C GLN A 250 -16.54 -2.20 -5.63
N ARG A 251 -17.03 -3.15 -4.81
CA ARG A 251 -18.04 -2.86 -3.78
C ARG A 251 -17.53 -1.85 -2.75
N ARG A 252 -16.33 -2.06 -2.21
CA ARG A 252 -15.73 -1.13 -1.24
C ARG A 252 -15.51 0.25 -1.81
N ILE A 253 -15.05 0.35 -3.04
CA ILE A 253 -14.88 1.63 -3.75
C ILE A 253 -16.23 2.34 -3.91
N ALA A 254 -17.27 1.63 -4.35
CA ALA A 254 -18.62 2.20 -4.53
C ALA A 254 -19.21 2.70 -3.20
N GLU A 255 -19.03 1.96 -2.09
CA GLU A 255 -19.47 2.37 -0.76
C GLU A 255 -18.81 3.69 -0.32
N VAL A 256 -17.48 3.82 -0.52
CA VAL A 256 -16.77 5.04 -0.15
C VAL A 256 -17.18 6.23 -1.00
N MET A 257 -17.30 6.04 -2.32
CA MET A 257 -17.76 7.11 -3.23
C MET A 257 -19.18 7.58 -2.93
N HIS A 258 -20.07 6.66 -2.48
CA HIS A 258 -21.44 7.03 -2.11
C HIS A 258 -21.47 7.87 -0.82
N ASN A 259 -20.67 7.51 0.18
CA ASN A 259 -20.61 8.22 1.46
C ASN A 259 -19.98 9.62 1.32
N ASP A 260 -18.94 9.74 0.49
CA ASP A 260 -18.26 11.03 0.22
C ASP A 260 -19.22 12.05 -0.44
N ASN A 261 -20.12 11.59 -1.31
CA ASN A 261 -21.15 12.43 -1.93
C ASN A 261 -22.26 12.89 -0.95
N GLN A 262 -22.49 12.16 0.14
CA GLN A 262 -23.49 12.56 1.15
C GLN A 262 -22.95 13.56 2.18
N GLU A 263 -21.65 13.56 2.45
CA GLU A 263 -21.00 14.53 3.36
C GLU A 263 -20.76 15.90 2.70
N THR A 264 -20.87 15.97 1.37
CA THR A 264 -20.64 17.20 0.58
C THR A 264 -21.95 17.95 0.24
N GLN A 265 -23.12 17.44 0.62
CA GLN A 265 -24.42 18.07 0.50
C GLN A 265 -24.90 18.59 1.85
#